data_9d2303d5d7b20643666840a1f30e8cdf
#
_entry.id   9d2303d5d7b20643666840a1f30e8cdf
#
_cell.length_a   1.000
_cell.length_b   1.000
_cell.length_c   1.000
_cell.angle_alpha   90.00
_cell.angle_beta   90.00
_cell.angle_gamma   90.00
#
_symmetry.space_group_name_H-M   'P 1'
#
loop_
_entity.id
_entity.type
_entity.pdbx_description
1 polymer ?
#
loop_
_entity_poly.entity_id
_entity_poly.type
_entity_poly.pdbx_seq_one_letter_code
_entity_poly.pdbx_strand_id
1 'polypeptide(L)'
;MKHKHDAWHRDWGESAAFLVVLALYFGVPNRYTLGGPKVTLALGVLLAIICGVSILVTIVGTRRGSRIAMLAMATVLTLILFASLSRIIYLVVHQASTIDGVRLLQSALVIWISNVVLFGVIYKWIGDDDFIFPQKEGVAPKHLVFLDFLFLSFTTATAFSPTDTPPISTHARMLMMLESVISLATIAIAAARAVNILR
;
A
#
# COMPACT_ATOMS: atom_id res chain seq x y z
N MET A 1 -34.35 10.19 -11.44
CA MET A 1 -34.85 9.43 -10.27
C MET A 1 -33.74 9.39 -9.25
N LYS A 2 -33.99 9.91 -8.05
CA LYS A 2 -33.01 10.06 -6.97
C LYS A 2 -32.67 8.68 -6.42
N HIS A 3 -31.45 8.18 -6.63
CA HIS A 3 -30.90 7.11 -5.83
C HIS A 3 -30.62 7.65 -4.43
N LYS A 4 -31.49 7.28 -3.55
CA LYS A 4 -31.54 7.57 -2.15
C LYS A 4 -30.44 6.78 -1.44
N HIS A 5 -29.62 7.48 -0.66
CA HIS A 5 -29.01 7.00 0.58
C HIS A 5 -28.54 5.54 0.60
N ASP A 6 -27.43 5.25 -0.07
CA ASP A 6 -26.65 4.11 0.35
C ASP A 6 -26.04 4.48 1.70
N ALA A 7 -26.52 3.78 2.73
CA ALA A 7 -25.98 3.90 4.07
C ALA A 7 -24.46 3.66 3.95
N TRP A 8 -23.67 4.65 4.31
CA TRP A 8 -22.23 4.59 4.35
C TRP A 8 -21.84 3.46 5.32
N HIS A 9 -21.69 2.24 4.79
CA HIS A 9 -21.15 1.14 5.56
C HIS A 9 -19.70 1.48 5.88
N ARG A 10 -19.48 1.86 7.12
CA ARG A 10 -18.13 2.13 7.64
C ARG A 10 -17.31 0.85 7.55
N ASP A 11 -16.49 0.77 6.50
CA ASP A 11 -15.58 -0.35 6.32
C ASP A 11 -14.31 -0.08 7.12
N TRP A 12 -14.18 -0.76 8.25
CA TRP A 12 -13.01 -0.68 9.11
C TRP A 12 -11.75 -1.26 8.49
N GLY A 13 -11.86 -1.95 7.34
CA GLY A 13 -10.75 -2.56 6.63
C GLY A 13 -9.66 -1.57 6.28
N GLU A 14 -10.00 -0.35 5.88
CA GLU A 14 -9.03 0.70 5.54
C GLU A 14 -8.26 1.19 6.77
N SER A 15 -8.97 1.42 7.87
CA SER A 15 -8.33 1.84 9.13
C SER A 15 -7.40 0.75 9.65
N ALA A 16 -7.82 -0.52 9.57
CA ALA A 16 -6.99 -1.67 9.89
C ALA A 16 -5.76 -1.75 8.96
N ALA A 17 -5.93 -1.50 7.66
CA ALA A 17 -4.85 -1.48 6.68
C ALA A 17 -3.76 -0.46 7.06
N PHE A 18 -4.14 0.76 7.43
CA PHE A 18 -3.17 1.77 7.87
C PHE A 18 -2.43 1.38 9.16
N LEU A 19 -3.12 0.77 10.12
CA LEU A 19 -2.49 0.25 11.33
C LEU A 19 -1.49 -0.87 11.01
N VAL A 20 -1.83 -1.75 10.07
CA VAL A 20 -0.92 -2.81 9.59
C VAL A 20 0.33 -2.19 8.95
N VAL A 21 0.18 -1.23 8.03
CA VAL A 21 1.32 -0.56 7.39
C VAL A 21 2.18 0.18 8.41
N LEU A 22 1.57 0.85 9.40
CA LEU A 22 2.29 1.49 10.48
C LEU A 22 3.08 0.49 11.33
N ALA A 23 2.48 -0.64 11.68
CA ALA A 23 3.17 -1.71 12.42
C ALA A 23 4.33 -2.30 11.61
N LEU A 24 4.12 -2.54 10.32
CA LEU A 24 5.16 -3.02 9.41
C LEU A 24 6.32 -2.01 9.27
N TYR A 25 6.04 -0.72 9.26
CA TYR A 25 7.08 0.31 9.23
C TYR A 25 8.06 0.18 10.40
N PHE A 26 7.57 -0.10 11.61
CA PHE A 26 8.43 -0.36 12.78
C PHE A 26 9.16 -1.71 12.72
N GLY A 27 8.71 -2.63 11.89
CA GLY A 27 9.38 -3.91 11.63
C GLY A 27 10.63 -3.78 10.74
N VAL A 28 10.80 -2.66 10.01
CA VAL A 28 11.97 -2.43 9.17
C VAL A 28 13.15 -1.98 10.05
N PRO A 29 14.30 -2.68 9.98
CA PRO A 29 15.49 -2.26 10.74
C PRO A 29 15.92 -0.84 10.39
N ASN A 30 16.32 -0.07 11.39
CA ASN A 30 16.68 1.36 11.26
C ASN A 30 17.75 1.67 10.20
N ARG A 31 18.55 0.67 9.82
CA ARG A 31 19.58 0.82 8.77
C ARG A 31 18.96 0.99 7.37
N TYR A 32 17.80 0.40 7.15
CA TYR A 32 17.09 0.42 5.87
C TYR A 32 16.02 1.50 5.79
N THR A 33 15.79 2.21 6.89
CA THR A 33 14.91 3.38 6.94
C THR A 33 15.70 4.67 6.70
N LEU A 34 14.99 5.76 6.42
CA LEU A 34 15.59 7.07 6.21
C LEU A 34 16.13 7.67 7.52
N GLY A 35 17.40 8.11 7.54
CA GLY A 35 17.92 9.01 8.56
C GLY A 35 18.31 8.40 9.91
N GLY A 36 18.34 7.06 10.05
CA GLY A 36 18.77 6.40 11.28
C GLY A 36 17.69 6.35 12.38
N PRO A 37 18.02 5.81 13.59
CA PRO A 37 17.00 5.42 14.58
C PRO A 37 16.15 6.58 15.11
N LYS A 38 16.72 7.76 15.29
CA LYS A 38 15.99 8.95 15.77
C LYS A 38 14.98 9.46 14.74
N VAL A 39 15.39 9.50 13.47
CA VAL A 39 14.53 9.94 12.36
C VAL A 39 13.43 8.91 12.11
N THR A 40 13.76 7.62 12.15
CA THR A 40 12.78 6.53 12.04
C THR A 40 11.71 6.62 13.13
N LEU A 41 12.12 6.84 14.38
CA LEU A 41 11.19 7.02 15.48
C LEU A 41 10.32 8.26 15.30
N ALA A 42 10.92 9.40 14.95
CA ALA A 42 10.19 10.66 14.73
C ALA A 42 9.17 10.53 13.60
N LEU A 43 9.54 9.92 12.47
CA LEU A 43 8.63 9.64 11.36
C LEU A 43 7.54 8.66 11.77
N GLY A 44 7.85 7.61 12.52
CA GLY A 44 6.88 6.64 13.01
C GLY A 44 5.86 7.28 13.94
N VAL A 45 6.30 8.15 14.87
CA VAL A 45 5.39 8.91 15.75
C VAL A 45 4.53 9.88 14.94
N LEU A 46 5.12 10.60 13.99
CA LEU A 46 4.37 11.49 13.10
C LEU A 46 3.29 10.72 12.32
N LEU A 47 3.65 9.58 11.74
CA LEU A 47 2.71 8.70 11.03
C LEU A 47 1.61 8.18 11.95
N ALA A 48 1.94 7.80 13.18
CA ALA A 48 0.94 7.36 14.16
C ALA A 48 -0.06 8.49 14.50
N ILE A 49 0.42 9.72 14.64
CA ILE A 49 -0.45 10.90 14.87
C ILE A 49 -1.34 11.14 13.65
N ILE A 50 -0.77 11.14 12.44
CA ILE A 50 -1.55 11.34 11.20
C ILE A 50 -2.58 10.23 11.04
N CYS A 51 -2.22 8.98 11.35
CA CYS A 51 -3.13 7.83 11.33
C CYS A 51 -4.29 8.02 12.32
N GLY A 52 -3.98 8.39 13.55
CA GLY A 52 -5.00 8.67 14.57
C GLY A 52 -5.94 9.80 14.18
N VAL A 53 -5.40 10.90 13.63
CA VAL A 53 -6.21 12.02 13.10
C VAL A 53 -7.08 11.58 11.93
N SER A 54 -6.55 10.80 10.99
CA SER A 54 -7.30 10.29 9.85
C SER A 54 -8.46 9.38 10.28
N ILE A 55 -8.22 8.49 11.24
CA ILE A 55 -9.25 7.63 11.83
C ILE A 55 -10.30 8.49 12.55
N LEU A 56 -9.89 9.49 13.33
CA LEU A 56 -10.81 10.39 14.03
C LEU A 56 -11.69 11.17 13.05
N VAL A 57 -11.08 11.71 11.97
CA VAL A 57 -11.81 12.41 10.89
C VAL A 57 -12.81 11.47 10.21
N THR A 58 -12.48 10.18 10.07
CA THR A 58 -13.38 9.17 9.50
C THR A 58 -14.55 8.87 10.47
N ILE A 59 -14.32 8.93 11.77
CA ILE A 59 -15.36 8.68 12.78
C ILE A 59 -16.33 9.85 12.90
N VAL A 60 -15.82 11.09 12.93
CA VAL A 60 -16.58 12.30 13.28
C VAL A 60 -16.88 13.15 12.04
N GLY A 61 -16.08 13.00 10.98
CA GLY A 61 -16.08 13.90 9.84
C GLY A 61 -17.14 13.59 8.76
N THR A 62 -17.16 14.46 7.76
CA THR A 62 -17.98 14.29 6.55
C THR A 62 -17.28 13.30 5.59
N ARG A 63 -18.05 12.62 4.72
CA ARG A 63 -17.53 11.71 3.68
C ARG A 63 -16.40 12.35 2.85
N ARG A 64 -16.50 13.65 2.53
CA ARG A 64 -15.49 14.38 1.76
C ARG A 64 -14.20 14.60 2.57
N GLY A 65 -14.31 14.98 3.84
CA GLY A 65 -13.14 15.17 4.72
C GLY A 65 -12.40 13.85 4.97
N SER A 66 -13.14 12.78 5.21
CA SER A 66 -12.60 11.44 5.37
C SER A 66 -11.81 10.99 4.12
N ARG A 67 -12.37 11.17 2.92
CA ARG A 67 -11.71 10.83 1.65
C ARG A 67 -10.39 11.59 1.49
N ILE A 68 -10.37 12.90 1.74
CA ILE A 68 -9.17 13.72 1.60
C ILE A 68 -8.10 13.26 2.61
N ALA A 69 -8.47 13.02 3.88
CA ALA A 69 -7.55 12.58 4.92
C ALA A 69 -6.92 11.22 4.57
N MET A 70 -7.72 10.27 4.12
CA MET A 70 -7.25 8.93 3.73
C MET A 70 -6.32 8.96 2.51
N LEU A 71 -6.66 9.74 1.47
CA LEU A 71 -5.81 9.90 0.29
C LEU A 71 -4.48 10.59 0.65
N ALA A 72 -4.53 11.66 1.46
CA ALA A 72 -3.33 12.34 1.92
C ALA A 72 -2.41 11.38 2.70
N MET A 73 -2.98 10.59 3.61
CA MET A 73 -2.23 9.59 4.35
C MET A 73 -1.63 8.51 3.45
N ALA A 74 -2.42 7.97 2.52
CA ALA A 74 -1.94 6.96 1.56
C ALA A 74 -0.78 7.52 0.72
N THR A 75 -0.88 8.78 0.28
CA THR A 75 0.18 9.46 -0.48
C THR A 75 1.47 9.59 0.35
N VAL A 76 1.38 10.05 1.60
CA VAL A 76 2.55 10.18 2.49
C VAL A 76 3.22 8.82 2.72
N LEU A 77 2.43 7.79 3.00
CA LEU A 77 2.97 6.44 3.21
C LEU A 77 3.61 5.87 1.93
N THR A 78 3.02 6.12 0.76
CA THR A 78 3.61 5.71 -0.53
C THR A 78 4.96 6.40 -0.78
N LEU A 79 5.08 7.69 -0.47
CA LEU A 79 6.36 8.41 -0.57
C LEU A 79 7.41 7.84 0.38
N ILE A 80 7.03 7.48 1.60
CA ILE A 80 7.95 6.85 2.56
C ILE A 80 8.37 5.46 2.10
N LEU A 81 7.46 4.66 1.54
CA LEU A 81 7.81 3.38 0.94
C LEU A 81 8.79 3.52 -0.21
N PHE A 82 8.54 4.46 -1.12
CA PHE A 82 9.42 4.74 -2.24
C PHE A 82 10.82 5.18 -1.77
N ALA A 83 10.88 6.04 -0.78
CA ALA A 83 12.14 6.49 -0.18
C ALA A 83 12.89 5.33 0.51
N SER A 84 12.17 4.44 1.21
CA SER A 84 12.74 3.25 1.84
C SER A 84 13.29 2.26 0.80
N LEU A 85 12.55 2.04 -0.29
CA LEU A 85 13.02 1.22 -1.41
C LEU A 85 14.27 1.81 -2.06
N SER A 86 14.26 3.11 -2.33
CA SER A 86 15.42 3.83 -2.88
C SER A 86 16.65 3.72 -1.97
N ARG A 87 16.44 3.78 -0.66
CA ARG A 87 17.51 3.57 0.33
C ARG A 87 18.08 2.16 0.28
N ILE A 88 17.23 1.15 0.16
CA ILE A 88 17.67 -0.25 0.02
C ILE A 88 18.48 -0.41 -1.27
N ILE A 89 18.01 0.11 -2.39
CA ILE A 89 18.72 0.07 -3.68
C ILE A 89 20.10 0.71 -3.53
N TYR A 90 20.18 1.91 -2.94
CA TYR A 90 21.44 2.60 -2.70
C TYR A 90 22.41 1.76 -1.87
N LEU A 91 21.96 1.16 -0.77
CA LEU A 91 22.78 0.31 0.08
C LEU A 91 23.28 -0.93 -0.66
N VAL A 92 22.42 -1.59 -1.43
CA VAL A 92 22.76 -2.78 -2.23
C VAL A 92 23.85 -2.46 -3.25
N VAL A 93 23.76 -1.31 -3.91
CA VAL A 93 24.73 -0.90 -4.95
C VAL A 93 26.07 -0.48 -4.35
N HIS A 94 26.05 0.29 -3.25
CA HIS A 94 27.28 0.94 -2.74
C HIS A 94 27.90 0.27 -1.52
N GLN A 95 27.17 -0.57 -0.79
CA GLN A 95 27.60 -1.16 0.48
C GLN A 95 27.28 -2.67 0.58
N ALA A 96 27.34 -3.38 -0.52
CA ALA A 96 26.92 -4.78 -0.61
C ALA A 96 27.60 -5.72 0.40
N SER A 97 28.90 -5.47 0.71
CA SER A 97 29.72 -6.29 1.62
C SER A 97 29.33 -6.18 3.09
N THR A 98 28.60 -5.14 3.49
CA THR A 98 28.24 -4.86 4.89
C THR A 98 26.77 -5.14 5.20
N ILE A 99 26.01 -5.63 4.23
CA ILE A 99 24.57 -5.87 4.37
C ILE A 99 24.31 -7.29 4.83
N ASP A 100 23.55 -7.41 5.92
CA ASP A 100 22.95 -8.66 6.34
C ASP A 100 21.82 -9.06 5.36
N GLY A 101 22.05 -10.18 4.65
CA GLY A 101 21.15 -10.65 3.61
C GLY A 101 19.76 -11.00 4.14
N VAL A 102 19.68 -11.60 5.34
CA VAL A 102 18.40 -11.98 5.96
C VAL A 102 17.57 -10.74 6.32
N ARG A 103 18.20 -9.74 6.91
CA ARG A 103 17.52 -8.48 7.26
C ARG A 103 17.09 -7.69 6.03
N LEU A 104 17.86 -7.76 4.95
CA LEU A 104 17.47 -7.15 3.68
C LEU A 104 16.25 -7.83 3.10
N LEU A 105 16.22 -9.17 3.09
CA LEU A 105 15.06 -9.96 2.63
C LEU A 105 13.80 -9.64 3.44
N GLN A 106 13.93 -9.60 4.77
CA GLN A 106 12.83 -9.20 5.66
C GLN A 106 12.32 -7.79 5.33
N SER A 107 13.23 -6.83 5.13
CA SER A 107 12.85 -5.45 4.79
C SER A 107 12.16 -5.35 3.44
N ALA A 108 12.63 -6.09 2.43
CA ALA A 108 11.99 -6.16 1.12
C ALA A 108 10.58 -6.75 1.22
N LEU A 109 10.40 -7.82 1.99
CA LEU A 109 9.08 -8.42 2.21
C LEU A 109 8.11 -7.45 2.90
N VAL A 110 8.57 -6.74 3.92
CA VAL A 110 7.78 -5.71 4.62
C VAL A 110 7.36 -4.60 3.67
N ILE A 111 8.28 -4.11 2.84
CA ILE A 111 7.97 -3.07 1.84
C ILE A 111 6.96 -3.59 0.82
N TRP A 112 7.11 -4.83 0.35
CA TRP A 112 6.20 -5.43 -0.61
C TRP A 112 4.78 -5.60 -0.04
N ILE A 113 4.64 -6.14 1.18
CA ILE A 113 3.33 -6.26 1.85
C ILE A 113 2.71 -4.87 2.06
N SER A 114 3.51 -3.90 2.51
CA SER A 114 3.04 -2.52 2.71
C SER A 114 2.56 -1.88 1.41
N ASN A 115 3.25 -2.15 0.28
CA ASN A 115 2.84 -1.69 -1.05
C ASN A 115 1.45 -2.24 -1.41
N VAL A 116 1.25 -3.55 -1.29
CA VAL A 116 -0.04 -4.21 -1.57
C VAL A 116 -1.16 -3.61 -0.72
N VAL A 117 -0.95 -3.50 0.58
CA VAL A 117 -1.99 -2.97 1.50
C VAL A 117 -2.33 -1.52 1.18
N LEU A 118 -1.33 -0.69 0.89
CA LEU A 118 -1.50 0.73 0.57
C LEU A 118 -2.22 0.95 -0.74
N PHE A 119 -1.82 0.25 -1.80
CA PHE A 119 -2.50 0.39 -3.09
C PHE A 119 -3.92 -0.16 -3.05
N GLY A 120 -4.21 -1.19 -2.26
CA GLY A 120 -5.58 -1.63 -1.98
C GLY A 120 -6.46 -0.51 -1.40
N VAL A 121 -5.91 0.30 -0.46
CA VAL A 121 -6.61 1.50 0.06
C VAL A 121 -6.77 2.56 -1.04
N ILE A 122 -5.72 2.85 -1.79
CA ILE A 122 -5.75 3.85 -2.87
C ILE A 122 -6.82 3.48 -3.90
N TYR A 123 -6.86 2.23 -4.38
CA TYR A 123 -7.85 1.77 -5.35
C TYR A 123 -9.27 1.92 -4.85
N LYS A 124 -9.54 1.57 -3.61
CA LYS A 124 -10.85 1.78 -3.01
C LYS A 124 -11.27 3.25 -2.97
N TRP A 125 -10.32 4.17 -2.73
CA TRP A 125 -10.62 5.60 -2.63
C TRP A 125 -10.65 6.34 -3.96
N ILE A 126 -10.02 5.81 -5.02
CA ILE A 126 -10.21 6.35 -6.37
C ILE A 126 -11.66 6.14 -6.79
N GLY A 127 -12.19 4.95 -6.53
CA GLY A 127 -13.59 4.61 -6.72
C GLY A 127 -13.81 3.40 -7.62
N ASP A 128 -14.97 2.81 -7.44
CA ASP A 128 -15.44 1.63 -8.17
C ASP A 128 -15.65 1.94 -9.67
N ASP A 129 -15.88 3.22 -10.01
CA ASP A 129 -16.08 3.67 -11.41
C ASP A 129 -14.79 3.60 -12.25
N ASP A 130 -13.63 3.46 -11.61
CA ASP A 130 -12.33 3.38 -12.27
C ASP A 130 -11.93 1.95 -12.67
N PHE A 131 -12.69 0.93 -12.21
CA PHE A 131 -12.42 -0.49 -12.44
C PHE A 131 -13.69 -1.26 -12.82
N ILE A 132 -13.56 -2.32 -13.62
CA ILE A 132 -14.67 -3.24 -13.92
C ILE A 132 -14.52 -4.46 -13.00
N PHE A 133 -15.36 -4.56 -11.98
CA PHE A 133 -15.41 -5.75 -11.13
C PHE A 133 -16.37 -6.80 -11.72
N PRO A 134 -16.01 -8.09 -11.64
CA PRO A 134 -16.87 -9.16 -12.16
C PRO A 134 -18.18 -9.22 -11.38
N GLN A 135 -19.29 -9.22 -12.09
CA GLN A 135 -20.63 -9.34 -11.54
C GLN A 135 -21.32 -10.56 -12.15
N LYS A 136 -22.08 -11.28 -11.34
CA LYS A 136 -22.90 -12.38 -11.86
C LYS A 136 -24.15 -11.83 -12.52
N GLU A 137 -24.45 -12.26 -13.75
CA GLU A 137 -25.68 -11.91 -14.44
C GLU A 137 -26.91 -12.29 -13.61
N GLY A 138 -27.88 -11.37 -13.52
CA GLY A 138 -29.13 -11.59 -12.79
C GLY A 138 -29.05 -11.44 -11.26
N VAL A 139 -27.90 -11.09 -10.70
CA VAL A 139 -27.71 -10.82 -9.28
C VAL A 139 -27.55 -9.31 -9.06
N ALA A 140 -28.16 -8.79 -7.98
CA ALA A 140 -27.96 -7.38 -7.60
C ALA A 140 -26.47 -7.06 -7.45
N PRO A 141 -26.01 -5.84 -7.84
CA PRO A 141 -24.61 -5.45 -7.72
C PRO A 141 -24.10 -5.68 -6.30
N LYS A 142 -22.98 -6.39 -6.17
CA LYS A 142 -22.32 -6.64 -4.88
C LYS A 142 -21.75 -5.32 -4.36
N HIS A 143 -21.99 -5.01 -3.09
CA HIS A 143 -21.21 -3.96 -2.42
C HIS A 143 -19.75 -4.39 -2.34
N LEU A 144 -18.86 -3.61 -2.97
CA LEU A 144 -17.44 -3.84 -2.93
C LEU A 144 -16.91 -3.49 -1.53
N VAL A 145 -16.15 -4.42 -0.97
CA VAL A 145 -15.48 -4.26 0.33
C VAL A 145 -13.97 -4.05 0.12
N PHE A 146 -13.28 -3.61 1.16
CA PHE A 146 -11.83 -3.38 1.09
C PHE A 146 -11.05 -4.60 0.54
N LEU A 147 -11.49 -5.81 0.87
CA LEU A 147 -10.84 -7.05 0.40
C LEU A 147 -10.85 -7.20 -1.13
N ASP A 148 -11.89 -6.71 -1.82
CA ASP A 148 -11.95 -6.77 -3.29
C ASP A 148 -10.83 -5.90 -3.92
N PHE A 149 -10.56 -4.73 -3.35
CA PHE A 149 -9.48 -3.83 -3.78
C PHE A 149 -8.10 -4.32 -3.32
N LEU A 150 -8.01 -4.94 -2.16
CA LEU A 150 -6.78 -5.58 -1.70
C LEU A 150 -6.38 -6.75 -2.61
N PHE A 151 -7.36 -7.54 -3.06
CA PHE A 151 -7.14 -8.60 -4.04
C PHE A 151 -6.66 -8.03 -5.38
N LEU A 152 -7.26 -6.93 -5.86
CA LEU A 152 -6.82 -6.24 -7.07
C LEU A 152 -5.36 -5.77 -6.95
N SER A 153 -4.99 -5.14 -5.84
CA SER A 153 -3.61 -4.73 -5.57
C SER A 153 -2.67 -5.94 -5.50
N PHE A 154 -3.05 -7.00 -4.78
CA PHE A 154 -2.23 -8.21 -4.70
C PHE A 154 -1.96 -8.83 -6.08
N THR A 155 -2.97 -8.92 -6.94
CA THR A 155 -2.80 -9.47 -8.30
C THR A 155 -1.95 -8.55 -9.17
N THR A 156 -2.06 -7.24 -9.01
CA THR A 156 -1.21 -6.25 -9.68
C THR A 156 0.25 -6.37 -9.23
N ALA A 157 0.48 -6.48 -7.91
CA ALA A 157 1.82 -6.57 -7.32
C ALA A 157 2.54 -7.88 -7.63
N THR A 158 1.82 -8.97 -7.88
CA THR A 158 2.37 -10.29 -8.20
C THR A 158 2.46 -10.56 -9.70
N ALA A 159 2.01 -9.62 -10.54
CA ALA A 159 1.90 -9.79 -11.99
C ALA A 159 1.01 -10.98 -12.41
N PHE A 160 0.10 -11.41 -11.53
CA PHE A 160 -0.88 -12.47 -11.85
C PHE A 160 -1.97 -12.00 -12.83
N SER A 161 -1.79 -10.86 -13.45
CA SER A 161 -2.71 -10.23 -14.38
C SER A 161 -4.13 -10.14 -13.82
N PRO A 162 -4.63 -8.96 -13.43
CA PRO A 162 -6.02 -8.79 -12.98
C PRO A 162 -6.97 -8.90 -14.18
N THR A 163 -7.05 -10.09 -14.78
CA THR A 163 -7.88 -10.35 -15.96
C THR A 163 -9.34 -10.06 -15.67
N ASP A 164 -9.74 -10.18 -14.42
CA ASP A 164 -11.14 -10.07 -14.01
C ASP A 164 -11.55 -8.64 -13.59
N THR A 165 -10.58 -7.74 -13.38
CA THR A 165 -10.84 -6.38 -12.90
C THR A 165 -9.97 -5.36 -13.67
N PRO A 166 -10.25 -5.12 -14.97
CA PRO A 166 -9.46 -4.19 -15.77
C PRO A 166 -9.70 -2.73 -15.35
N PRO A 167 -8.65 -1.87 -15.38
CA PRO A 167 -8.78 -0.45 -15.14
C PRO A 167 -9.42 0.26 -16.34
N ILE A 168 -10.39 1.14 -16.09
CA ILE A 168 -11.08 1.94 -17.11
C ILE A 168 -10.35 3.28 -17.30
N SER A 169 -10.05 3.97 -16.20
CA SER A 169 -9.47 5.31 -16.25
C SER A 169 -7.96 5.30 -16.48
N THR A 170 -7.45 6.40 -17.02
CA THR A 170 -6.01 6.62 -17.18
C THR A 170 -5.31 6.71 -15.80
N HIS A 171 -5.97 7.29 -14.80
CA HIS A 171 -5.42 7.39 -13.45
C HIS A 171 -5.23 6.00 -12.81
N ALA A 172 -6.24 5.13 -12.91
CA ALA A 172 -6.14 3.76 -12.43
C ALA A 172 -4.99 2.99 -13.10
N ARG A 173 -4.85 3.13 -14.43
CA ARG A 173 -3.73 2.51 -15.18
C ARG A 173 -2.38 3.01 -14.70
N MET A 174 -2.21 4.33 -14.51
CA MET A 174 -0.95 4.90 -14.02
C MET A 174 -0.61 4.40 -12.61
N LEU A 175 -1.58 4.30 -11.72
CA LEU A 175 -1.39 3.80 -10.37
C LEU A 175 -1.02 2.31 -10.37
N MET A 176 -1.67 1.48 -11.18
CA MET A 176 -1.31 0.07 -11.34
C MET A 176 0.10 -0.10 -11.89
N MET A 177 0.50 0.72 -12.86
CA MET A 177 1.88 0.73 -13.37
C MET A 177 2.88 1.10 -12.26
N LEU A 178 2.59 2.13 -11.46
CA LEU A 178 3.45 2.55 -10.35
C LEU A 178 3.59 1.44 -9.30
N GLU A 179 2.48 0.83 -8.89
CA GLU A 179 2.48 -0.31 -7.97
C GLU A 179 3.32 -1.48 -8.50
N SER A 180 3.13 -1.84 -9.77
CA SER A 180 3.87 -2.93 -10.42
C SER A 180 5.37 -2.67 -10.45
N VAL A 181 5.80 -1.43 -10.73
CA VAL A 181 7.22 -1.04 -10.73
C VAL A 181 7.82 -1.18 -9.33
N ILE A 182 7.14 -0.69 -8.30
CA ILE A 182 7.60 -0.80 -6.90
C ILE A 182 7.69 -2.28 -6.50
N SER A 183 6.67 -3.07 -6.80
CA SER A 183 6.63 -4.51 -6.49
C SER A 183 7.73 -5.28 -7.20
N LEU A 184 7.89 -5.08 -8.52
CA LEU A 184 8.90 -5.76 -9.31
C LEU A 184 10.31 -5.43 -8.82
N ALA A 185 10.60 -4.16 -8.55
CA ALA A 185 11.89 -3.75 -8.00
C ALA A 185 12.17 -4.41 -6.65
N THR A 186 11.15 -4.47 -5.78
CA THR A 186 11.29 -5.07 -4.44
C THR A 186 11.52 -6.59 -4.53
N ILE A 187 10.76 -7.29 -5.38
CA ILE A 187 10.91 -8.74 -5.62
C ILE A 187 12.29 -9.04 -6.23
N ALA A 188 12.74 -8.23 -7.20
CA ALA A 188 14.04 -8.42 -7.84
C ALA A 188 15.19 -8.30 -6.82
N ILE A 189 15.14 -7.33 -5.90
CA ILE A 189 16.13 -7.17 -4.83
C ILE A 189 16.09 -8.37 -3.88
N ALA A 190 14.89 -8.82 -3.48
CA ALA A 190 14.72 -9.97 -2.61
C ALA A 190 15.29 -11.25 -3.26
N ALA A 191 14.97 -11.50 -4.53
CA ALA A 191 15.45 -12.66 -5.27
C ALA A 191 16.98 -12.66 -5.46
N ALA A 192 17.56 -11.51 -5.85
CA ALA A 192 18.99 -11.36 -6.01
C ALA A 192 19.76 -11.66 -4.71
N ARG A 193 19.17 -11.31 -3.56
CA ARG A 193 19.78 -11.59 -2.25
C ARG A 193 19.55 -13.00 -1.76
N ALA A 194 18.40 -13.59 -2.02
CA ALA A 194 18.13 -14.99 -1.66
C ALA A 194 19.17 -15.93 -2.31
N VAL A 195 19.52 -15.70 -3.56
CA VAL A 195 20.56 -16.47 -4.26
C VAL A 195 21.94 -16.35 -3.59
N ASN A 196 22.29 -15.15 -3.10
CA ASN A 196 23.57 -14.93 -2.42
C ASN A 196 23.66 -15.52 -1.00
N ILE A 197 22.52 -15.77 -0.34
CA ILE A 197 22.49 -16.38 0.99
C ILE A 197 22.68 -17.91 0.88
N LEU A 198 22.26 -18.51 -0.23
CA LEU A 198 22.34 -19.93 -0.49
C LEU A 198 23.70 -20.42 -1.01
N ARG A 199 24.64 -19.51 -1.27
CA ARG A 199 26.04 -19.77 -1.62
C ARG A 199 26.94 -19.60 -0.42
#